data_8db41bd83236bd17103313d7c24ef1c6
#
_entry.id   8db41bd83236bd17103313d7c24ef1c6
#
_cell.length_a   1.000
_cell.length_b   1.000
_cell.length_c   1.000
_cell.angle_alpha   90.00
_cell.angle_beta   90.00
_cell.angle_gamma   90.00
#
_symmetry.space_group_name_H-M   'P 1'
#
loop_
_entity.id
_entity.type
_entity.pdbx_description
1 polymer ?
#
loop_
_entity_poly.entity_id
_entity_poly.type
_entity_poly.pdbx_seq_one_letter_code
_entity_poly.pdbx_strand_id
1 'polypeptide(L)'
;MVIKNHYLKSEAADRLVKQLHCDKQSSKLEYPEVILLHYTAGGNALSSAHYLARKDTDASAHVVVARDGGIIQLLPFDTVAWHAGRSEFEERSQLNRWSIGIEMDNAGELHRRQGRFFSWFNKEYMPDEVYTDCQNGHARYWHRYTEAQIESVAAICELLIEQYPIRHILGHSEVTSRKLDPGAAFPLETFRRRFQEKLDRKWSAERP
;
A
#
# COMPACT_ATOMS: atom_id res chain seq x y z
N MET A 1 -4.18 -14.82 -10.52
CA MET A 1 -3.11 -14.62 -9.50
C MET A 1 -3.49 -15.39 -8.26
N VAL A 2 -2.53 -16.07 -7.61
CA VAL A 2 -2.73 -16.85 -6.38
C VAL A 2 -1.57 -16.60 -5.41
N ILE A 3 -1.76 -16.93 -4.12
CA ILE A 3 -0.68 -16.94 -3.13
C ILE A 3 -0.23 -18.41 -2.93
N LYS A 4 1.06 -18.68 -3.13
CA LYS A 4 1.70 -19.98 -2.83
C LYS A 4 2.94 -19.76 -1.97
N ASN A 5 3.04 -20.47 -0.84
CA ASN A 5 4.14 -20.31 0.13
C ASN A 5 4.36 -18.83 0.51
N HIS A 6 3.27 -18.09 0.77
CA HIS A 6 3.26 -16.68 1.13
C HIS A 6 3.74 -15.70 0.03
N TYR A 7 3.93 -16.18 -1.21
CA TYR A 7 4.28 -15.36 -2.37
C TYR A 7 3.18 -15.33 -3.40
N LEU A 8 3.00 -14.17 -4.03
CA LEU A 8 2.14 -13.99 -5.19
C LEU A 8 2.73 -14.74 -6.39
N LYS A 9 1.89 -15.45 -7.11
CA LYS A 9 2.22 -16.11 -8.37
C LYS A 9 1.20 -15.72 -9.45
N SER A 10 1.70 -15.31 -10.61
CA SER A 10 0.84 -15.12 -11.77
C SER A 10 0.46 -16.47 -12.36
N GLU A 11 -0.80 -16.65 -12.71
CA GLU A 11 -1.31 -17.83 -13.42
C GLU A 11 -1.52 -17.54 -14.91
N ALA A 12 -1.55 -16.27 -15.27
CA ALA A 12 -1.72 -15.81 -16.65
C ALA A 12 -0.68 -14.73 -16.98
N ALA A 13 -0.40 -14.52 -18.26
CA ALA A 13 0.57 -13.52 -18.73
C ALA A 13 0.11 -12.05 -18.54
N ASP A 14 -1.12 -11.84 -18.12
CA ASP A 14 -1.79 -10.53 -18.03
C ASP A 14 -1.36 -9.68 -16.85
N ARG A 15 -0.76 -10.28 -15.79
CA ARG A 15 -0.22 -9.52 -14.65
C ARG A 15 1.22 -9.94 -14.37
N LEU A 16 2.11 -8.98 -14.51
CA LEU A 16 3.53 -9.20 -14.22
C LEU A 16 3.75 -9.15 -12.70
N VAL A 17 3.95 -10.31 -12.08
CA VAL A 17 4.45 -10.43 -10.71
C VAL A 17 5.93 -10.75 -10.75
N LYS A 18 6.75 -9.81 -10.27
CA LYS A 18 8.19 -9.99 -10.07
C LYS A 18 8.50 -10.20 -8.59
N GLN A 19 9.51 -10.98 -8.30
CA GLN A 19 10.06 -11.10 -6.95
C GLN A 19 11.42 -10.41 -6.92
N LEU A 20 11.62 -9.53 -5.96
CA LEU A 20 12.90 -8.90 -5.68
C LEU A 20 13.33 -9.32 -4.28
N HIS A 21 14.51 -9.94 -4.19
CA HIS A 21 15.01 -10.39 -2.90
C HIS A 21 15.24 -9.22 -1.93
N CYS A 22 14.69 -9.36 -0.73
CA CYS A 22 14.85 -8.42 0.37
C CYS A 22 15.56 -9.11 1.53
N ASP A 23 16.76 -8.65 1.86
CA ASP A 23 17.58 -9.20 2.94
C ASP A 23 17.10 -8.81 4.36
N LYS A 24 16.01 -8.07 4.47
CA LYS A 24 15.44 -7.58 5.75
C LYS A 24 14.46 -8.58 6.35
N GLN A 25 14.84 -9.84 6.39
CA GLN A 25 14.04 -10.82 7.10
C GLN A 25 14.08 -10.51 8.59
N SER A 26 12.91 -10.31 9.17
CA SER A 26 12.75 -10.14 10.60
C SER A 26 12.00 -11.34 11.20
N SER A 27 11.20 -11.16 12.22
CA SER A 27 10.39 -12.20 12.83
C SER A 27 9.24 -12.65 11.92
N LYS A 28 8.65 -13.78 12.24
CA LYS A 28 7.46 -14.29 11.59
C LYS A 28 6.25 -13.39 11.90
N LEU A 29 5.45 -13.09 10.89
CA LEU A 29 4.16 -12.42 11.00
C LEU A 29 3.08 -13.48 11.16
N GLU A 30 2.68 -13.77 12.39
CA GLU A 30 1.76 -14.88 12.69
C GLU A 30 0.29 -14.52 12.45
N TYR A 31 -0.10 -13.28 12.76
CA TYR A 31 -1.48 -12.81 12.71
C TYR A 31 -1.60 -11.46 11.99
N PRO A 32 -1.53 -11.42 10.66
CA PRO A 32 -1.81 -10.19 9.93
C PRO A 32 -3.30 -9.88 9.91
N GLU A 33 -3.72 -8.96 10.76
CA GLU A 33 -5.14 -8.51 10.86
C GLU A 33 -5.42 -7.30 9.97
N VAL A 34 -4.37 -6.60 9.52
CA VAL A 34 -4.47 -5.34 8.79
C VAL A 34 -3.75 -5.42 7.45
N ILE A 35 -4.37 -4.92 6.39
CA ILE A 35 -3.68 -4.50 5.17
C ILE A 35 -3.47 -3.00 5.28
N LEU A 36 -2.21 -2.56 5.25
CA LEU A 36 -1.85 -1.15 5.37
C LEU A 36 -1.38 -0.61 4.02
N LEU A 37 -2.07 0.42 3.54
CA LEU A 37 -1.84 1.03 2.23
C LEU A 37 -0.95 2.26 2.33
N HIS A 38 0.07 2.31 1.45
CA HIS A 38 1.07 3.36 1.40
C HIS A 38 1.22 3.92 -0.02
N TYR A 39 1.88 5.06 -0.13
CA TYR A 39 2.53 5.48 -1.36
C TYR A 39 4.04 5.56 -1.17
N THR A 40 4.79 5.25 -2.23
CA THR A 40 6.26 5.19 -2.19
C THR A 40 6.92 6.55 -1.99
N ALA A 41 6.24 7.65 -2.28
CA ALA A 41 6.82 9.00 -2.41
C ALA A 41 8.06 9.01 -3.35
N GLY A 42 8.17 8.06 -4.26
CA GLY A 42 9.32 7.85 -5.14
C GLY A 42 9.06 8.21 -6.60
N GLY A 43 10.08 8.08 -7.43
CA GLY A 43 10.03 8.41 -8.86
C GLY A 43 9.49 7.29 -9.74
N ASN A 44 9.62 6.02 -9.31
CA ASN A 44 9.06 4.85 -9.99
C ASN A 44 9.10 3.61 -9.07
N ALA A 45 8.27 2.62 -9.39
CA ALA A 45 8.08 1.41 -8.61
C ALA A 45 9.39 0.61 -8.42
N LEU A 46 10.19 0.45 -9.47
CA LEU A 46 11.40 -0.37 -9.40
C LEU A 46 12.46 0.25 -8.49
N SER A 47 12.69 1.56 -8.58
CA SER A 47 13.64 2.26 -7.71
C SER A 47 13.17 2.24 -6.24
N SER A 48 11.87 2.39 -6.00
CA SER A 48 11.28 2.29 -4.67
C SER A 48 11.40 0.89 -4.10
N ALA A 49 11.15 -0.14 -4.91
CA ALA A 49 11.33 -1.54 -4.51
C ALA A 49 12.79 -1.84 -4.14
N HIS A 50 13.75 -1.39 -4.94
CA HIS A 50 15.18 -1.53 -4.62
C HIS A 50 15.55 -0.79 -3.33
N TYR A 51 15.03 0.42 -3.11
CA TYR A 51 15.26 1.17 -1.87
C TYR A 51 14.74 0.39 -0.65
N LEU A 52 13.50 -0.09 -0.71
CA LEU A 52 12.85 -0.85 0.36
C LEU A 52 13.51 -2.20 0.63
N ALA A 53 14.18 -2.79 -0.36
CA ALA A 53 14.90 -4.07 -0.23
C ALA A 53 16.32 -3.93 0.35
N ARG A 54 16.91 -2.72 0.38
CA ARG A 54 18.29 -2.48 0.85
C ARG A 54 18.42 -2.74 2.35
N LYS A 55 19.54 -3.33 2.78
CA LYS A 55 19.87 -3.59 4.19
C LYS A 55 20.07 -2.32 5.03
N ASP A 56 20.54 -1.26 4.41
CA ASP A 56 20.92 0.01 5.05
C ASP A 56 19.77 1.03 5.15
N THR A 57 18.52 0.61 4.91
CA THR A 57 17.32 1.45 5.09
C THR A 57 16.47 0.91 6.25
N ASP A 58 15.79 1.80 6.97
CA ASP A 58 14.93 1.45 8.11
C ASP A 58 13.49 1.10 7.72
N ALA A 59 13.20 1.00 6.42
CA ALA A 59 11.88 0.70 5.90
C ALA A 59 11.89 -0.50 4.96
N SER A 60 10.85 -1.31 5.01
CA SER A 60 10.57 -2.38 4.05
C SER A 60 9.06 -2.54 3.87
N ALA A 61 8.64 -3.21 2.81
CA ALA A 61 7.23 -3.53 2.56
C ALA A 61 7.12 -4.95 1.99
N HIS A 62 5.89 -5.49 1.95
CA HIS A 62 5.68 -6.80 1.34
C HIS A 62 5.61 -6.70 -0.18
N VAL A 63 4.92 -5.68 -0.68
CA VAL A 63 4.63 -5.52 -2.11
C VAL A 63 4.75 -4.05 -2.51
N VAL A 64 5.25 -3.82 -3.74
CA VAL A 64 5.19 -2.53 -4.45
C VAL A 64 4.36 -2.72 -5.71
N VAL A 65 3.36 -1.87 -5.92
CA VAL A 65 2.49 -1.87 -7.11
C VAL A 65 2.84 -0.69 -8.02
N ALA A 66 3.23 -1.00 -9.25
CA ALA A 66 3.61 -0.01 -10.26
C ALA A 66 2.39 0.69 -10.88
N ARG A 67 2.63 1.79 -11.59
CA ARG A 67 1.59 2.60 -12.26
C ARG A 67 0.78 1.81 -13.30
N ASP A 68 1.39 0.87 -13.97
CA ASP A 68 0.76 -0.03 -14.95
C ASP A 68 0.06 -1.24 -14.32
N GLY A 69 0.04 -1.33 -12.98
CA GLY A 69 -0.52 -2.44 -12.23
C GLY A 69 0.45 -3.60 -12.03
N GLY A 70 1.69 -3.51 -12.53
CA GLY A 70 2.74 -4.50 -12.27
C GLY A 70 3.05 -4.60 -10.77
N ILE A 71 3.38 -5.80 -10.31
CA ILE A 71 3.58 -6.10 -8.89
C ILE A 71 5.01 -6.55 -8.66
N ILE A 72 5.67 -5.97 -7.66
CA ILE A 72 6.99 -6.39 -7.19
C ILE A 72 6.85 -6.83 -5.74
N GLN A 73 6.99 -8.13 -5.46
CA GLN A 73 6.98 -8.63 -4.09
C GLN A 73 8.40 -8.71 -3.52
N LEU A 74 8.59 -8.16 -2.33
CA LEU A 74 9.87 -8.04 -1.62
C LEU A 74 9.99 -9.08 -0.51
N LEU A 75 8.93 -9.27 0.29
CA LEU A 75 8.89 -10.18 1.42
C LEU A 75 7.69 -11.12 1.31
N PRO A 76 7.80 -12.35 1.82
CA PRO A 76 6.64 -13.21 1.96
C PRO A 76 5.66 -12.63 2.98
N PHE A 77 4.37 -12.91 2.81
CA PHE A 77 3.31 -12.34 3.64
C PHE A 77 3.28 -12.83 5.10
N ASP A 78 4.07 -13.83 5.44
CA ASP A 78 4.25 -14.31 6.81
C ASP A 78 5.51 -13.76 7.50
N THR A 79 6.11 -12.71 6.95
CA THR A 79 7.31 -12.05 7.51
C THR A 79 6.97 -10.63 7.93
N VAL A 80 7.40 -10.20 9.12
CA VAL A 80 7.23 -8.81 9.55
C VAL A 80 8.02 -7.88 8.64
N ALA A 81 7.35 -6.89 8.04
CA ALA A 81 7.98 -5.80 7.29
C ALA A 81 7.95 -4.49 8.11
N TRP A 82 8.88 -3.59 7.84
CA TRP A 82 9.02 -2.32 8.57
C TRP A 82 8.42 -1.15 7.77
N HIS A 83 7.08 -1.06 7.73
CA HIS A 83 6.35 -0.06 6.94
C HIS A 83 5.46 0.87 7.77
N ALA A 84 4.98 0.41 8.94
CA ALA A 84 4.03 1.16 9.75
C ALA A 84 4.71 2.12 10.76
N GLY A 85 5.98 1.88 11.08
CA GLY A 85 6.73 2.66 12.07
C GLY A 85 6.04 2.68 13.44
N ARG A 86 6.06 3.83 14.11
CA ARG A 86 5.30 4.05 15.34
C ARG A 86 3.84 4.26 14.96
N SER A 87 2.98 3.31 15.28
CA SER A 87 1.61 3.24 14.82
C SER A 87 0.72 2.56 15.86
N GLU A 88 -0.56 2.93 15.88
CA GLU A 88 -1.59 2.36 16.73
C GLU A 88 -2.93 2.35 16.01
N PHE A 89 -3.74 1.34 16.25
CA PHE A 89 -5.11 1.23 15.77
C PHE A 89 -5.88 0.30 16.70
N GLU A 90 -7.04 0.77 17.22
CA GLU A 90 -7.79 0.09 18.26
C GLU A 90 -6.88 -0.33 19.43
N GLU A 91 -6.85 -1.60 19.81
CA GLU A 91 -6.02 -2.11 20.90
C GLU A 91 -4.61 -2.53 20.45
N ARG A 92 -4.26 -2.35 19.16
CA ARG A 92 -2.97 -2.73 18.59
C ARG A 92 -2.02 -1.55 18.52
N SER A 93 -0.79 -1.76 18.94
CA SER A 93 0.36 -0.86 18.70
C SER A 93 1.43 -1.59 17.90
N GLN A 94 2.38 -0.81 17.31
CA GLN A 94 3.46 -1.37 16.49
C GLN A 94 2.93 -2.24 15.33
N LEU A 95 2.10 -1.66 14.47
CA LEU A 95 1.35 -2.39 13.45
C LEU A 95 2.19 -3.18 12.45
N ASN A 96 3.50 -2.99 12.39
CA ASN A 96 4.39 -3.90 11.66
C ASN A 96 4.17 -5.38 12.02
N ARG A 97 3.78 -5.67 13.26
CA ARG A 97 3.54 -7.03 13.77
C ARG A 97 2.13 -7.57 13.46
N TRP A 98 1.26 -6.72 12.93
CA TRP A 98 -0.15 -7.02 12.73
C TRP A 98 -0.61 -6.75 11.31
N SER A 99 0.31 -6.27 10.43
CA SER A 99 -0.09 -5.80 9.12
C SER A 99 0.80 -6.27 7.97
N ILE A 100 0.15 -6.36 6.81
CA ILE A 100 0.79 -6.52 5.51
C ILE A 100 0.81 -5.15 4.84
N GLY A 101 1.99 -4.63 4.52
CA GLY A 101 2.18 -3.33 3.87
C GLY A 101 2.21 -3.45 2.35
N ILE A 102 1.37 -2.65 1.68
CA ILE A 102 1.32 -2.51 0.23
C ILE A 102 1.69 -1.08 -0.13
N GLU A 103 2.79 -0.92 -0.85
CA GLU A 103 3.26 0.34 -1.40
C GLU A 103 2.75 0.54 -2.83
N MET A 104 2.26 1.72 -3.14
CA MET A 104 1.86 2.09 -4.49
C MET A 104 2.82 3.13 -5.06
N ASP A 105 3.31 2.91 -6.27
CA ASP A 105 4.16 3.88 -6.97
C ASP A 105 3.40 5.19 -7.21
N ASN A 106 3.65 6.16 -6.35
CA ASN A 106 2.99 7.45 -6.38
C ASN A 106 3.86 8.48 -5.66
N ALA A 107 3.92 9.71 -6.19
CA ALA A 107 4.73 10.79 -5.63
C ALA A 107 4.16 11.38 -4.34
N GLY A 108 2.89 11.08 -4.01
CA GLY A 108 2.18 11.65 -2.87
C GLY A 108 1.69 13.07 -3.12
N GLU A 109 1.82 13.93 -2.12
CA GLU A 109 1.43 15.33 -2.23
C GLU A 109 2.37 16.11 -3.16
N LEU A 110 1.77 17.00 -3.97
CA LEU A 110 2.45 17.83 -4.95
C LEU A 110 2.42 19.31 -4.53
N HIS A 111 3.49 20.01 -4.86
CA HIS A 111 3.60 21.46 -4.63
C HIS A 111 3.26 22.23 -5.90
N ARG A 112 2.37 23.21 -5.80
CA ARG A 112 2.07 24.12 -6.91
C ARG A 112 3.02 25.32 -6.90
N ARG A 113 3.76 25.50 -8.01
CA ARG A 113 4.65 26.64 -8.23
C ARG A 113 4.40 27.24 -9.61
N GLN A 114 4.07 28.53 -9.69
CA GLN A 114 3.80 29.25 -10.96
C GLN A 114 2.76 28.54 -11.87
N GLY A 115 1.71 27.99 -11.25
CA GLY A 115 0.66 27.26 -11.99
C GLY A 115 0.99 25.81 -12.37
N ARG A 116 2.18 25.31 -12.09
CA ARG A 116 2.68 23.97 -12.41
C ARG A 116 2.82 23.12 -11.13
N PHE A 117 2.80 21.80 -11.25
CA PHE A 117 2.78 20.87 -10.12
C PHE A 117 4.05 20.06 -10.06
N PHE A 118 4.67 19.96 -8.88
CA PHE A 118 5.94 19.30 -8.68
C PHE A 118 5.91 18.37 -7.46
N SER A 119 6.56 17.21 -7.58
CA SER A 119 6.87 16.38 -6.41
C SER A 119 7.93 17.02 -5.52
N TRP A 120 8.14 16.48 -4.32
CA TRP A 120 9.20 16.89 -3.42
C TRP A 120 10.62 16.71 -4.01
N PHE A 121 10.78 15.76 -4.96
CA PHE A 121 12.04 15.53 -5.71
C PHE A 121 12.08 16.28 -7.06
N ASN A 122 11.28 17.34 -7.22
CA ASN A 122 11.25 18.27 -8.36
C ASN A 122 10.85 17.68 -9.73
N LYS A 123 10.22 16.51 -9.78
CA LYS A 123 9.57 16.04 -11.02
C LYS A 123 8.30 16.84 -11.24
N GLU A 124 8.09 17.33 -12.46
CA GLU A 124 6.83 18.00 -12.87
C GLU A 124 5.78 16.97 -13.26
N TYR A 125 4.51 17.31 -12.96
CA TYR A 125 3.32 16.53 -13.30
C TYR A 125 2.34 17.36 -14.09
N MET A 126 1.73 16.75 -15.11
CA MET A 126 0.71 17.40 -15.93
C MET A 126 -0.59 17.54 -15.15
N PRO A 127 -1.47 18.53 -15.49
CA PRO A 127 -2.72 18.77 -14.75
C PRO A 127 -3.66 17.55 -14.68
N ASP A 128 -3.68 16.69 -15.67
CA ASP A 128 -4.47 15.46 -15.72
C ASP A 128 -3.94 14.37 -14.77
N GLU A 129 -2.65 14.43 -14.39
CA GLU A 129 -2.05 13.57 -13.38
C GLU A 129 -2.29 14.07 -11.94
N VAL A 130 -2.98 15.22 -11.77
CA VAL A 130 -3.15 15.86 -10.46
C VAL A 130 -4.58 15.71 -9.96
N TYR A 131 -4.72 15.26 -8.73
CA TYR A 131 -5.96 15.32 -7.95
C TYR A 131 -5.91 16.54 -7.03
N THR A 132 -6.95 17.37 -7.07
CA THR A 132 -7.07 18.51 -6.16
C THR A 132 -8.07 18.17 -5.07
N ASP A 133 -7.62 18.22 -3.83
CA ASP A 133 -8.44 18.12 -2.63
C ASP A 133 -8.62 19.51 -2.03
N CYS A 134 -9.87 19.90 -1.78
CA CYS A 134 -10.20 21.19 -1.18
C CYS A 134 -10.79 20.99 0.21
N GLN A 135 -10.02 21.27 1.22
CA GLN A 135 -10.47 21.21 2.61
C GLN A 135 -10.37 22.60 3.24
N ASN A 136 -11.47 23.07 3.85
CA ASN A 136 -11.54 24.36 4.55
C ASN A 136 -11.03 25.55 3.71
N GLY A 137 -11.30 25.55 2.41
CA GLY A 137 -10.88 26.61 1.48
C GLY A 137 -9.41 26.55 1.04
N HIS A 138 -8.65 25.54 1.48
CA HIS A 138 -7.27 25.32 1.09
C HIS A 138 -7.17 24.16 0.11
N ALA A 139 -6.60 24.43 -1.08
CA ALA A 139 -6.37 23.41 -2.09
C ALA A 139 -5.04 22.67 -1.80
N ARG A 140 -5.10 21.34 -1.75
CA ARG A 140 -3.95 20.45 -1.74
C ARG A 140 -3.94 19.64 -3.02
N TYR A 141 -2.77 19.30 -3.51
CA TYR A 141 -2.57 18.66 -4.79
C TYR A 141 -1.86 17.33 -4.59
N TRP A 142 -2.35 16.28 -5.27
CA TRP A 142 -1.86 14.93 -5.10
C TRP A 142 -1.64 14.28 -6.45
N HIS A 143 -0.60 13.47 -6.56
CA HIS A 143 -0.41 12.64 -7.74
C HIS A 143 -1.53 11.60 -7.81
N ARG A 144 -2.27 11.55 -8.94
CA ARG A 144 -3.38 10.60 -9.12
C ARG A 144 -2.87 9.17 -9.16
N TYR A 145 -3.67 8.28 -8.61
CA TYR A 145 -3.49 6.84 -8.85
C TYR A 145 -4.08 6.45 -10.21
N THR A 146 -3.50 5.42 -10.83
CA THR A 146 -4.08 4.83 -12.04
C THR A 146 -5.12 3.78 -11.66
N GLU A 147 -6.06 3.53 -12.55
CA GLU A 147 -7.04 2.46 -12.40
C GLU A 147 -6.35 1.09 -12.30
N ALA A 148 -5.31 0.86 -13.13
CA ALA A 148 -4.52 -0.37 -13.11
C ALA A 148 -3.86 -0.64 -11.74
N GLN A 149 -3.35 0.42 -11.06
CA GLN A 149 -2.83 0.29 -9.69
C GLN A 149 -3.94 -0.12 -8.71
N ILE A 150 -5.07 0.59 -8.72
CA ILE A 150 -6.19 0.35 -7.80
C ILE A 150 -6.71 -1.09 -7.98
N GLU A 151 -6.87 -1.55 -9.21
CA GLU A 151 -7.34 -2.92 -9.49
C GLU A 151 -6.30 -4.00 -9.11
N SER A 152 -5.01 -3.73 -9.25
CA SER A 152 -3.98 -4.65 -8.78
C SER A 152 -3.94 -4.74 -7.26
N VAL A 153 -4.05 -3.60 -6.56
CA VAL A 153 -4.16 -3.57 -5.08
C VAL A 153 -5.42 -4.31 -4.63
N ALA A 154 -6.56 -4.11 -5.31
CA ALA A 154 -7.80 -4.80 -4.98
C ALA A 154 -7.66 -6.33 -5.11
N ALA A 155 -7.05 -6.81 -6.20
CA ALA A 155 -6.81 -8.23 -6.39
C ALA A 155 -5.87 -8.83 -5.32
N ILE A 156 -4.87 -8.08 -4.87
CA ILE A 156 -4.00 -8.49 -3.75
C ILE A 156 -4.81 -8.56 -2.46
N CYS A 157 -5.58 -7.52 -2.14
CA CYS A 157 -6.43 -7.47 -0.93
C CYS A 157 -7.39 -8.65 -0.90
N GLU A 158 -8.02 -9.00 -2.02
CA GLU A 158 -8.93 -10.13 -2.11
C GLU A 158 -8.28 -11.45 -1.71
N LEU A 159 -7.09 -11.74 -2.27
CA LEU A 159 -6.32 -12.94 -1.93
C LEU A 159 -5.86 -12.95 -0.47
N LEU A 160 -5.45 -11.79 0.05
CA LEU A 160 -5.03 -11.67 1.46
C LEU A 160 -6.19 -11.92 2.42
N ILE A 161 -7.37 -11.36 2.15
CA ILE A 161 -8.57 -11.60 2.95
C ILE A 161 -8.96 -13.07 2.93
N GLU A 162 -8.78 -13.77 1.81
CA GLU A 162 -9.08 -15.20 1.71
C GLU A 162 -8.14 -16.06 2.56
N GLN A 163 -6.84 -15.76 2.55
CA GLN A 163 -5.81 -16.64 3.10
C GLN A 163 -5.32 -16.25 4.50
N TYR A 164 -5.54 -15.01 4.94
CA TYR A 164 -5.04 -14.49 6.22
C TYR A 164 -6.19 -13.93 7.07
N PRO A 165 -6.03 -13.83 8.40
CA PRO A 165 -7.06 -13.31 9.31
C PRO A 165 -7.26 -11.79 9.20
N ILE A 166 -7.28 -11.26 7.97
CA ILE A 166 -7.47 -9.82 7.73
C ILE A 166 -8.84 -9.36 8.24
N ARG A 167 -8.84 -8.27 8.98
CA ARG A 167 -10.03 -7.58 9.52
C ARG A 167 -10.19 -6.19 8.93
N HIS A 168 -9.07 -5.52 8.65
CA HIS A 168 -9.07 -4.11 8.27
C HIS A 168 -8.21 -3.84 7.03
N ILE A 169 -8.66 -2.90 6.21
CA ILE A 169 -7.86 -2.26 5.17
C ILE A 169 -7.74 -0.80 5.57
N LEU A 170 -6.55 -0.34 5.90
CA LEU A 170 -6.29 0.99 6.43
C LEU A 170 -5.29 1.75 5.58
N GLY A 171 -5.40 3.07 5.58
CA GLY A 171 -4.33 3.95 5.14
C GLY A 171 -3.33 4.19 6.28
N HIS A 172 -2.08 4.47 5.95
CA HIS A 172 -1.05 4.79 6.95
C HIS A 172 -1.42 5.99 7.81
N SER A 173 -2.09 6.99 7.23
CA SER A 173 -2.61 8.17 7.94
C SER A 173 -3.66 7.85 9.02
N GLU A 174 -4.30 6.70 8.97
CA GLU A 174 -5.30 6.28 9.96
C GLU A 174 -4.67 5.63 11.20
N VAL A 175 -3.40 5.21 11.11
CA VAL A 175 -2.69 4.53 12.21
C VAL A 175 -1.57 5.39 12.82
N THR A 176 -1.29 6.55 12.24
CA THR A 176 -0.38 7.55 12.80
C THR A 176 -0.60 8.93 12.19
N SER A 177 -0.62 9.97 13.02
CA SER A 177 -0.74 11.38 12.57
C SER A 177 0.51 11.92 11.86
N ARG A 178 1.61 11.16 11.84
CA ARG A 178 2.88 11.56 11.20
C ARG A 178 2.94 11.27 9.71
N LYS A 179 1.91 10.62 9.17
CA LYS A 179 1.86 10.16 7.78
C LYS A 179 0.59 10.62 7.09
N LEU A 180 0.66 10.75 5.78
CA LEU A 180 -0.44 11.21 4.96
C LEU A 180 -0.90 10.16 3.94
N ASP A 181 -0.08 9.14 3.70
CA ASP A 181 -0.35 8.08 2.74
C ASP A 181 -1.55 7.19 3.16
N PRO A 182 -2.32 6.72 2.19
CA PRO A 182 -2.18 6.83 0.74
C PRO A 182 -2.64 8.19 0.18
N GLY A 183 -3.03 9.18 1.00
CA GLY A 183 -3.40 10.53 0.61
C GLY A 183 -4.79 10.64 -0.04
N ALA A 184 -5.24 11.89 -0.23
CA ALA A 184 -6.61 12.17 -0.68
C ALA A 184 -6.91 11.70 -2.12
N ALA A 185 -5.87 11.47 -2.95
CA ALA A 185 -6.06 10.95 -4.31
C ALA A 185 -6.43 9.46 -4.34
N PHE A 186 -6.21 8.71 -3.25
CA PHE A 186 -6.65 7.32 -3.16
C PHE A 186 -8.08 7.26 -2.62
N PRO A 187 -9.03 6.61 -3.31
CA PRO A 187 -10.43 6.58 -2.90
C PRO A 187 -10.66 5.54 -1.78
N LEU A 188 -9.99 5.69 -0.63
CA LEU A 188 -9.88 4.68 0.43
C LEU A 188 -11.23 4.16 0.91
N GLU A 189 -12.21 5.04 1.18
CA GLU A 189 -13.53 4.66 1.66
C GLU A 189 -14.32 3.82 0.63
N THR A 190 -14.29 4.24 -0.64
CA THR A 190 -14.94 3.51 -1.73
C THR A 190 -14.21 2.20 -2.01
N PHE A 191 -12.89 2.20 -1.89
CA PHE A 191 -12.06 1.01 -2.07
C PHE A 191 -12.38 -0.05 -1.01
N ARG A 192 -12.39 0.29 0.29
CA ARG A 192 -12.64 -0.69 1.37
C ARG A 192 -14.06 -1.21 1.37
N ARG A 193 -15.06 -0.42 0.93
CA ARG A 193 -16.45 -0.91 0.76
C ARG A 193 -16.57 -2.08 -0.20
N ARG A 194 -15.66 -2.25 -1.16
CA ARG A 194 -15.61 -3.41 -2.07
C ARG A 194 -15.44 -4.73 -1.32
N PHE A 195 -14.85 -4.71 -0.14
CA PHE A 195 -14.49 -5.90 0.64
C PHE A 195 -15.35 -6.09 1.88
N GLN A 196 -16.22 -5.13 2.20
CA GLN A 196 -16.97 -5.12 3.46
C GLN A 196 -17.79 -6.41 3.67
N GLU A 197 -18.59 -6.81 2.70
CA GLU A 197 -19.38 -8.05 2.80
C GLU A 197 -18.53 -9.32 2.97
N LYS A 198 -17.34 -9.35 2.38
CA LYS A 198 -16.42 -10.48 2.49
C LYS A 198 -15.80 -10.55 3.89
N LEU A 199 -15.42 -9.40 4.43
CA LEU A 199 -14.91 -9.26 5.79
C LEU A 199 -15.99 -9.61 6.81
N ASP A 200 -17.19 -9.08 6.67
CA ASP A 200 -18.31 -9.33 7.57
C ASP A 200 -18.69 -10.82 7.60
N ARG A 201 -18.76 -11.47 6.44
CA ARG A 201 -19.02 -12.92 6.36
C ARG A 201 -17.94 -13.74 7.03
N LYS A 202 -16.68 -13.39 6.84
CA LYS A 202 -15.55 -14.10 7.43
C LYS A 202 -15.59 -14.02 8.96
N TRP A 203 -15.91 -12.86 9.52
CA TRP A 203 -15.84 -12.62 10.96
C TRP A 203 -17.16 -12.85 11.69
N SER A 204 -18.29 -12.90 10.99
CA SER A 204 -19.57 -13.33 11.60
C SER A 204 -19.62 -14.84 11.87
N ALA A 205 -18.90 -15.64 11.08
CA ALA A 205 -18.80 -17.07 11.26
C ALA A 205 -17.91 -17.49 12.45
N GLU A 206 -17.09 -16.58 12.99
CA GLU A 206 -16.17 -16.82 14.10
C GLU A 206 -16.65 -16.27 15.46
N ARG A 207 -17.85 -15.65 15.51
CA ARG A 207 -18.47 -15.31 16.79
C ARG A 207 -19.12 -16.57 17.36
N PRO A 208 -18.73 -16.98 18.58
CA PRO A 208 -19.35 -18.13 19.27
C PRO A 208 -20.83 -17.90 19.56
#